data_defeb43a49378b91e91acf4b50c68eef
#
_entry.id   defeb43a49378b91e91acf4b50c68eef
#
_cell.length_a   1.000
_cell.length_b   1.000
_cell.length_c   1.000
_cell.angle_alpha   90.00
_cell.angle_beta   90.00
_cell.angle_gamma   90.00
#
_symmetry.space_group_name_H-M   'P 1'
#
loop_
_entity.id
_entity.type
_entity.pdbx_description
1 polymer ?
#
loop_
_entity_poly.entity_id
_entity_poly.type
_entity_poly.pdbx_seq_one_letter_code
_entity_poly.pdbx_strand_id
1 'polypeptide(L)'
;MPRLFVGNFHFEHELTAVAGWHPSAALRRMSAERVVSWISLAEDGDRIWTPEPISEDFWNSLAKHGLPHVRGVVDLDSAARNVHEVIPWGWSARTRAISGTTAQPSDSSVRQGNSREWSFAEEQELGVALIGAARLERIEDLFEAVRRSASELSEPVADHAWVVKANFGMAARERLLGRGPTLTPPQQDWLSRRLAADGAVFFEPWLQRRAEVGIQWTLPPLGQGEPKLEGVTPLLCDSQGGYRGSECSLDASIPHDWQRAVEVCEQVAKRLQTLGYFGPLGIDAAIYEDAAGTAHVRPLQDINARFTMGRLALGFRWMLRSGERGVWRHGRSAELTPLAAVEAVREIDLTPPLIGGSPPTHGSRLCIR
;
A
#
# COMPACT_ATOMS: atom_id res chain seq x y z
N MET A 1 11.02 21.26 -16.59
CA MET A 1 11.29 19.90 -17.14
C MET A 1 10.32 18.94 -16.51
N PRO A 2 9.86 17.89 -17.20
CA PRO A 2 8.88 16.93 -16.66
C PRO A 2 9.46 16.09 -15.54
N ARG A 3 8.58 15.55 -14.69
CA ARG A 3 8.86 14.45 -13.74
C ARG A 3 8.61 13.12 -14.43
N LEU A 4 9.25 12.05 -13.95
CA LEU A 4 8.99 10.68 -14.39
C LEU A 4 8.46 9.85 -13.23
N PHE A 5 7.19 9.44 -13.31
CA PHE A 5 6.59 8.50 -12.37
C PHE A 5 6.89 7.06 -12.79
N VAL A 6 7.43 6.27 -11.87
CA VAL A 6 7.81 4.88 -12.12
C VAL A 6 6.94 3.95 -11.28
N GLY A 7 6.02 3.25 -11.95
CA GLY A 7 5.07 2.34 -11.31
C GLY A 7 5.65 0.94 -11.03
N ASN A 8 6.73 0.86 -10.25
CA ASN A 8 7.26 -0.44 -9.79
C ASN A 8 6.40 -1.00 -8.64
N PHE A 9 5.10 -1.27 -8.91
CA PHE A 9 4.14 -1.75 -7.91
C PHE A 9 4.45 -3.16 -7.35
N HIS A 10 5.48 -3.80 -7.84
CA HIS A 10 6.07 -5.04 -7.31
C HIS A 10 7.31 -4.79 -6.44
N PHE A 11 7.44 -3.59 -5.91
CA PHE A 11 8.59 -3.06 -5.17
C PHE A 11 9.07 -3.99 -4.04
N GLU A 12 8.17 -4.59 -3.26
CA GLU A 12 8.55 -5.50 -2.17
C GLU A 12 9.27 -6.75 -2.66
N HIS A 13 8.94 -7.21 -3.87
CA HIS A 13 9.73 -8.28 -4.52
C HIS A 13 11.11 -7.80 -4.95
N GLU A 14 11.24 -6.53 -5.38
CA GLU A 14 12.55 -5.95 -5.71
C GLU A 14 13.44 -5.80 -4.47
N LEU A 15 12.86 -5.50 -3.29
CA LEU A 15 13.61 -5.39 -2.04
C LEU A 15 14.24 -6.71 -1.60
N THR A 16 13.61 -7.83 -1.89
CA THR A 16 14.09 -9.18 -1.52
C THR A 16 14.81 -9.89 -2.65
N ALA A 17 14.90 -9.25 -3.82
CA ALA A 17 15.44 -9.85 -5.02
C ALA A 17 16.96 -10.08 -4.92
N VAL A 18 17.41 -11.22 -5.46
CA VAL A 18 18.83 -11.48 -5.70
C VAL A 18 19.29 -10.79 -6.97
N ALA A 19 20.60 -10.64 -7.13
CA ALA A 19 21.19 -10.07 -8.35
C ALA A 19 20.68 -10.79 -9.61
N GLY A 20 20.27 -10.02 -10.63
CA GLY A 20 19.72 -10.57 -11.88
C GLY A 20 18.23 -10.92 -11.84
N TRP A 21 17.54 -10.68 -10.75
CA TRP A 21 16.10 -10.89 -10.70
C TRP A 21 15.35 -9.93 -11.65
N HIS A 22 14.34 -10.46 -12.32
CA HIS A 22 13.44 -9.69 -13.17
C HIS A 22 11.98 -10.03 -12.82
N PRO A 23 11.05 -9.04 -12.87
CA PRO A 23 9.64 -9.31 -12.60
C PRO A 23 9.06 -10.27 -13.63
N SER A 24 8.27 -11.23 -13.16
CA SER A 24 7.51 -12.13 -14.04
C SER A 24 6.53 -11.36 -14.94
N ALA A 25 6.05 -12.00 -16.01
CA ALA A 25 5.02 -11.40 -16.88
C ALA A 25 3.78 -10.96 -16.06
N ALA A 26 3.36 -11.76 -15.07
CA ALA A 26 2.24 -11.44 -14.21
C ALA A 26 2.48 -10.19 -13.34
N LEU A 27 3.70 -10.02 -12.80
CA LEU A 27 4.06 -8.83 -12.02
C LEU A 27 4.16 -7.58 -12.91
N ARG A 28 4.71 -7.71 -14.11
CA ARG A 28 4.72 -6.61 -15.09
C ARG A 28 3.30 -6.20 -15.47
N ARG A 29 2.44 -7.17 -15.76
CA ARG A 29 1.04 -6.93 -16.10
C ARG A 29 0.30 -6.24 -14.96
N MET A 30 0.46 -6.73 -13.74
CA MET A 30 -0.11 -6.12 -12.53
C MET A 30 0.35 -4.65 -12.37
N SER A 31 1.63 -4.36 -12.61
CA SER A 31 2.13 -2.99 -12.57
C SER A 31 1.52 -2.13 -13.69
N ALA A 32 1.46 -2.64 -14.92
CA ALA A 32 0.87 -1.93 -16.05
C ALA A 32 -0.62 -1.58 -15.84
N GLU A 33 -1.37 -2.44 -15.17
CA GLU A 33 -2.79 -2.20 -14.83
C GLU A 33 -2.99 -1.12 -13.74
N ARG A 34 -1.92 -0.71 -13.03
CA ARG A 34 -1.98 0.29 -11.95
C ARG A 34 -1.37 1.63 -12.29
N VAL A 35 -0.50 1.70 -13.32
CA VAL A 35 0.31 2.91 -13.58
C VAL A 35 -0.53 4.16 -13.87
N VAL A 36 -1.74 4.01 -14.42
CA VAL A 36 -2.64 5.14 -14.70
C VAL A 36 -2.99 5.92 -13.44
N SER A 37 -3.00 5.27 -12.29
CA SER A 37 -3.30 5.94 -11.01
C SER A 37 -2.29 7.03 -10.62
N TRP A 38 -1.09 7.05 -11.19
CA TRP A 38 -0.12 8.14 -11.02
C TRP A 38 -0.63 9.49 -11.51
N ILE A 39 -1.64 9.49 -12.40
CA ILE A 39 -2.25 10.73 -12.92
C ILE A 39 -2.82 11.62 -11.81
N SER A 40 -3.16 11.03 -10.66
CA SER A 40 -3.64 11.76 -9.48
C SER A 40 -2.61 12.74 -8.89
N LEU A 41 -1.31 12.48 -9.09
CA LEU A 41 -0.19 13.28 -8.58
C LEU A 41 0.60 13.96 -9.70
N ALA A 42 0.28 13.66 -10.95
CA ALA A 42 0.96 14.22 -12.12
C ALA A 42 0.49 15.63 -12.43
N GLU A 43 1.30 16.36 -13.18
CA GLU A 43 1.01 17.66 -13.77
C GLU A 43 1.16 17.60 -15.29
N ASP A 44 0.72 18.64 -15.98
CA ASP A 44 0.83 18.72 -17.43
C ASP A 44 2.29 18.57 -17.89
N GLY A 45 2.52 17.67 -18.84
CA GLY A 45 3.83 17.39 -19.41
C GLY A 45 4.62 16.31 -18.66
N ASP A 46 4.17 15.83 -17.50
CA ASP A 46 4.82 14.72 -16.79
C ASP A 46 4.77 13.42 -17.58
N ARG A 47 5.68 12.51 -17.25
CA ARG A 47 5.79 11.19 -17.88
C ARG A 47 5.42 10.11 -16.87
N ILE A 48 4.69 9.09 -17.35
CA ILE A 48 4.37 7.90 -16.56
C ILE A 48 4.99 6.70 -17.28
N TRP A 49 5.95 6.05 -16.62
CA TRP A 49 6.50 4.80 -17.16
C TRP A 49 5.49 3.67 -17.03
N THR A 50 5.28 2.97 -18.13
CA THR A 50 4.40 1.80 -18.20
C THR A 50 5.20 0.61 -18.72
N PRO A 51 5.21 -0.54 -18.01
CA PRO A 51 5.95 -1.72 -18.46
C PRO A 51 5.39 -2.35 -19.75
N GLU A 52 4.17 -1.98 -20.13
CA GLU A 52 3.51 -2.37 -21.38
C GLU A 52 2.83 -1.14 -22.01
N PRO A 53 2.75 -1.02 -23.34
CA PRO A 53 2.22 0.17 -23.98
C PRO A 53 0.72 0.37 -23.72
N ILE A 54 0.37 1.62 -23.48
CA ILE A 54 -1.00 2.16 -23.39
C ILE A 54 -1.14 3.22 -24.48
N SER A 55 -2.24 3.22 -25.20
CA SER A 55 -2.43 4.11 -26.36
C SER A 55 -2.41 5.59 -25.95
N GLU A 56 -1.90 6.44 -26.82
CA GLU A 56 -1.94 7.90 -26.63
C GLU A 56 -3.38 8.43 -26.61
N ASP A 57 -4.28 7.84 -27.37
CA ASP A 57 -5.70 8.20 -27.37
C ASP A 57 -6.34 8.02 -25.99
N PHE A 58 -5.93 6.99 -25.24
CA PHE A 58 -6.41 6.82 -23.89
C PHE A 58 -5.91 7.95 -22.96
N TRP A 59 -4.61 8.27 -22.99
CA TRP A 59 -4.05 9.38 -22.19
C TRP A 59 -4.73 10.72 -22.56
N ASN A 60 -4.94 10.99 -23.85
CA ASN A 60 -5.65 12.17 -24.32
C ASN A 60 -7.13 12.17 -23.89
N SER A 61 -7.77 11.01 -23.78
CA SER A 61 -9.15 10.92 -23.31
C SER A 61 -9.29 11.32 -21.84
N LEU A 62 -8.31 10.99 -21.01
CA LEU A 62 -8.29 11.36 -19.58
C LEU A 62 -8.21 12.89 -19.42
N ALA A 63 -7.45 13.57 -20.25
CA ALA A 63 -7.37 15.04 -20.24
C ALA A 63 -8.72 15.71 -20.55
N LYS A 64 -9.60 15.09 -21.36
CA LYS A 64 -10.96 15.60 -21.60
C LYS A 64 -11.85 15.58 -20.34
N HIS A 65 -11.49 14.78 -19.35
CA HIS A 65 -12.14 14.75 -18.05
C HIS A 65 -11.50 15.70 -17.02
N GLY A 66 -10.57 16.58 -17.47
CA GLY A 66 -9.88 17.54 -16.63
C GLY A 66 -8.66 16.97 -15.89
N LEU A 67 -8.22 15.76 -16.22
CA LEU A 67 -6.96 15.19 -15.71
C LEU A 67 -5.76 15.79 -16.48
N PRO A 68 -4.54 15.77 -15.88
CA PRO A 68 -3.36 16.34 -16.53
C PRO A 68 -3.04 15.68 -17.88
N HIS A 69 -2.47 16.46 -18.80
CA HIS A 69 -1.87 15.94 -20.02
C HIS A 69 -0.53 15.29 -19.72
N VAL A 70 -0.52 13.97 -19.56
CA VAL A 70 0.68 13.17 -19.30
C VAL A 70 1.06 12.33 -20.51
N ARG A 71 2.31 11.89 -20.56
CA ARG A 71 2.80 10.98 -21.60
C ARG A 71 3.15 9.61 -21.02
N GLY A 72 2.50 8.56 -21.51
CA GLY A 72 2.91 7.17 -21.25
C GLY A 72 4.21 6.85 -21.99
N VAL A 73 5.20 6.25 -21.29
CA VAL A 73 6.50 5.88 -21.85
C VAL A 73 6.86 4.45 -21.47
N VAL A 74 7.38 3.66 -22.41
CA VAL A 74 7.73 2.25 -22.16
C VAL A 74 9.25 2.04 -21.98
N ASP A 75 10.09 2.84 -22.62
CA ASP A 75 11.54 2.81 -22.45
C ASP A 75 11.93 3.64 -21.22
N LEU A 76 12.15 2.94 -20.12
CA LEU A 76 12.46 3.56 -18.82
C LEU A 76 13.78 4.33 -18.84
N ASP A 77 14.82 3.75 -19.42
CA ASP A 77 16.16 4.33 -19.44
C ASP A 77 16.22 5.60 -20.30
N SER A 78 15.53 5.58 -21.44
CA SER A 78 15.42 6.75 -22.30
C SER A 78 14.55 7.84 -21.66
N ALA A 79 13.45 7.45 -21.01
CA ALA A 79 12.55 8.39 -20.34
C ALA A 79 13.23 9.13 -19.17
N ALA A 80 14.11 8.43 -18.44
CA ALA A 80 14.81 9.00 -17.27
C ALA A 80 15.89 10.04 -17.63
N ARG A 81 16.42 10.03 -18.87
CA ARG A 81 17.50 10.95 -19.27
C ARG A 81 17.13 12.43 -19.35
N ASN A 82 15.87 12.77 -19.54
CA ASN A 82 15.42 14.14 -19.79
C ASN A 82 14.28 14.55 -18.86
N VAL A 83 14.44 14.28 -17.57
CA VAL A 83 13.52 14.68 -16.50
C VAL A 83 14.31 15.36 -15.38
N HIS A 84 13.63 16.19 -14.60
CA HIS A 84 14.30 16.80 -13.45
C HIS A 84 14.20 15.93 -12.19
N GLU A 85 13.22 15.02 -12.16
CA GLU A 85 12.97 14.16 -11.01
C GLU A 85 12.41 12.81 -11.46
N VAL A 86 12.87 11.73 -10.82
CA VAL A 86 12.30 10.38 -10.93
C VAL A 86 11.55 10.08 -9.64
N ILE A 87 10.27 9.73 -9.77
CA ILE A 87 9.36 9.45 -8.66
C ILE A 87 8.93 7.98 -8.73
N PRO A 88 9.64 7.07 -8.04
CA PRO A 88 9.26 5.66 -8.03
C PRO A 88 8.13 5.39 -7.02
N TRP A 89 7.39 4.30 -7.23
CA TRP A 89 6.50 3.78 -6.20
C TRP A 89 7.25 3.46 -4.91
N GLY A 90 8.40 2.81 -5.03
CA GLY A 90 9.35 2.61 -3.96
C GLY A 90 10.78 2.55 -4.49
N TRP A 91 11.74 2.97 -3.66
CA TRP A 91 13.14 3.01 -4.01
C TRP A 91 13.78 1.62 -3.97
N SER A 92 14.06 1.05 -5.13
CA SER A 92 14.76 -0.22 -5.33
C SER A 92 16.11 0.01 -6.03
N ALA A 93 16.95 -1.02 -6.11
CA ALA A 93 18.21 -0.95 -6.84
C ALA A 93 18.01 -0.48 -8.29
N ARG A 94 16.93 -0.95 -8.96
CA ARG A 94 16.59 -0.56 -10.33
C ARG A 94 16.22 0.92 -10.45
N THR A 95 15.33 1.40 -9.58
CA THR A 95 14.89 2.80 -9.63
C THR A 95 16.01 3.75 -9.23
N ARG A 96 16.92 3.34 -8.34
CA ARG A 96 18.13 4.08 -8.00
C ARG A 96 19.08 4.24 -9.18
N ALA A 97 19.28 3.18 -9.96
CA ALA A 97 20.18 3.20 -11.11
C ALA A 97 19.76 4.22 -12.19
N ILE A 98 18.47 4.54 -12.29
CA ILE A 98 17.94 5.49 -13.29
C ILE A 98 17.63 6.87 -12.72
N SER A 99 17.76 7.08 -11.41
CA SER A 99 17.31 8.32 -10.74
C SER A 99 18.17 9.55 -11.03
N GLY A 100 19.35 9.36 -11.65
CA GLY A 100 20.25 10.47 -11.96
C GLY A 100 20.63 11.27 -10.71
N THR A 101 20.32 12.58 -10.69
CA THR A 101 20.58 13.49 -9.57
C THR A 101 19.44 13.58 -8.56
N THR A 102 18.33 12.82 -8.75
CA THR A 102 17.22 12.82 -7.80
C THR A 102 17.72 12.34 -6.43
N ALA A 103 17.46 13.12 -5.40
CA ALA A 103 17.76 12.73 -4.02
C ALA A 103 16.97 11.50 -3.62
N GLN A 104 17.59 10.57 -2.90
CA GLN A 104 16.99 9.28 -2.55
C GLN A 104 17.40 8.84 -1.14
N PRO A 105 16.50 8.25 -0.35
CA PRO A 105 16.83 7.71 0.96
C PRO A 105 17.83 6.55 0.86
N SER A 106 18.52 6.21 1.95
CA SER A 106 19.45 5.07 1.96
C SER A 106 18.71 3.74 1.70
N ASP A 107 19.40 2.75 1.11
CA ASP A 107 18.80 1.42 0.88
C ASP A 107 18.42 0.75 2.20
N SER A 108 19.26 0.90 3.24
CA SER A 108 19.00 0.35 4.58
C SER A 108 17.73 0.93 5.21
N SER A 109 17.52 2.25 5.14
CA SER A 109 16.32 2.89 5.70
C SER A 109 15.04 2.49 4.95
N VAL A 110 15.12 2.34 3.63
CA VAL A 110 14.01 1.86 2.80
C VAL A 110 13.66 0.41 3.17
N ARG A 111 14.65 -0.49 3.26
CA ARG A 111 14.41 -1.88 3.66
C ARG A 111 13.84 -1.97 5.06
N GLN A 112 14.39 -1.24 6.00
CA GLN A 112 13.93 -1.22 7.39
C GLN A 112 12.49 -0.74 7.48
N GLY A 113 12.14 0.41 6.90
CA GLY A 113 10.81 0.99 6.94
C GLY A 113 9.71 0.20 6.20
N ASN A 114 10.09 -0.82 5.41
CA ASN A 114 9.16 -1.74 4.76
C ASN A 114 9.20 -3.15 5.35
N SER A 115 9.98 -3.40 6.41
CA SER A 115 10.06 -4.70 7.07
C SER A 115 9.06 -4.83 8.22
N ARG A 116 8.41 -5.99 8.32
CA ARG A 116 7.54 -6.30 9.47
C ARG A 116 8.34 -6.51 10.76
N GLU A 117 9.59 -6.89 10.67
CA GLU A 117 10.49 -6.95 11.81
C GLU A 117 10.56 -5.59 12.52
N TRP A 118 10.76 -4.52 11.75
CA TRP A 118 10.81 -3.17 12.31
C TRP A 118 9.42 -2.70 12.76
N SER A 119 8.37 -2.93 11.97
CA SER A 119 7.00 -2.58 12.35
C SER A 119 6.60 -3.25 13.67
N PHE A 120 6.88 -4.53 13.83
CA PHE A 120 6.60 -5.29 15.06
C PHE A 120 7.38 -4.73 16.25
N ALA A 121 8.67 -4.39 16.08
CA ALA A 121 9.47 -3.77 17.13
C ALA A 121 8.91 -2.39 17.55
N GLU A 122 8.50 -1.57 16.59
CA GLU A 122 7.87 -0.26 16.86
C GLU A 122 6.55 -0.40 17.61
N GLU A 123 5.70 -1.38 17.26
CA GLU A 123 4.46 -1.67 17.97
C GLU A 123 4.74 -2.01 19.46
N GLN A 124 5.78 -2.82 19.73
CA GLN A 124 6.17 -3.18 21.10
C GLN A 124 6.70 -1.96 21.87
N GLU A 125 7.62 -1.21 21.25
CA GLU A 125 8.27 -0.08 21.92
C GLU A 125 7.31 1.07 22.22
N LEU A 126 6.33 1.30 21.35
CA LEU A 126 5.29 2.31 21.53
C LEU A 126 4.13 1.83 22.42
N GLY A 127 4.14 0.58 22.87
CA GLY A 127 3.08 0.02 23.70
C GLY A 127 1.72 -0.10 22.98
N VAL A 128 1.74 -0.28 21.65
CA VAL A 128 0.55 -0.38 20.80
C VAL A 128 0.44 -1.73 20.09
N ALA A 129 1.22 -2.70 20.53
CA ALA A 129 1.21 -4.03 19.97
C ALA A 129 -0.18 -4.67 20.05
N LEU A 130 -0.57 -5.36 18.97
CA LEU A 130 -1.83 -6.08 18.93
C LEU A 130 -1.80 -7.23 19.95
N ILE A 131 -2.83 -7.32 20.79
CA ILE A 131 -3.00 -8.43 21.74
C ILE A 131 -2.92 -9.77 20.99
N GLY A 132 -2.11 -10.69 21.49
CA GLY A 132 -1.92 -12.00 20.89
C GLY A 132 -0.96 -12.04 19.70
N ALA A 133 -0.45 -10.92 19.21
CA ALA A 133 0.56 -10.93 18.16
C ALA A 133 1.89 -11.50 18.63
N ALA A 134 2.63 -12.14 17.70
CA ALA A 134 3.90 -12.78 18.00
C ALA A 134 4.84 -12.80 16.80
N ARG A 135 6.12 -12.69 17.05
CA ARG A 135 7.20 -13.01 16.13
C ARG A 135 7.57 -14.49 16.29
N LEU A 136 7.57 -15.23 15.19
CA LEU A 136 7.79 -16.67 15.19
C LEU A 136 9.09 -17.00 14.44
N GLU A 137 9.94 -17.83 15.02
CA GLU A 137 11.20 -18.29 14.41
C GLU A 137 11.14 -19.77 14.01
N ARG A 138 10.17 -20.51 14.51
CA ARG A 138 9.96 -21.94 14.25
C ARG A 138 8.49 -22.23 14.04
N ILE A 139 8.19 -23.33 13.35
CA ILE A 139 6.80 -23.75 13.09
C ILE A 139 6.08 -24.07 14.41
N GLU A 140 6.79 -24.66 15.37
CA GLU A 140 6.25 -25.04 16.69
C GLU A 140 5.75 -23.83 17.47
N ASP A 141 6.37 -22.67 17.29
CA ASP A 141 6.01 -21.43 17.97
C ASP A 141 4.59 -20.96 17.57
N LEU A 142 4.12 -21.36 16.36
CA LEU A 142 2.76 -21.05 15.90
C LEU A 142 1.68 -21.68 16.80
N PHE A 143 1.83 -22.93 17.20
CA PHE A 143 0.84 -23.61 18.03
C PHE A 143 0.69 -22.94 19.39
N GLU A 144 1.81 -22.46 19.94
CA GLU A 144 1.82 -21.72 21.20
C GLU A 144 1.20 -20.33 21.01
N ALA A 145 1.55 -19.63 19.93
CA ALA A 145 0.97 -18.33 19.61
C ALA A 145 -0.54 -18.39 19.45
N VAL A 146 -1.06 -19.42 18.73
CA VAL A 146 -2.50 -19.63 18.56
C VAL A 146 -3.20 -19.83 19.91
N ARG A 147 -2.65 -20.69 20.78
CA ARG A 147 -3.24 -20.97 22.10
C ARG A 147 -3.23 -19.74 23.01
N ARG A 148 -2.10 -19.04 23.07
CA ARG A 148 -1.96 -17.81 23.85
C ARG A 148 -2.92 -16.73 23.36
N SER A 149 -2.93 -16.45 22.06
CA SER A 149 -3.79 -15.44 21.46
C SER A 149 -5.28 -15.74 21.67
N ALA A 150 -5.70 -16.99 21.50
CA ALA A 150 -7.07 -17.42 21.77
C ALA A 150 -7.45 -17.20 23.25
N SER A 151 -6.52 -17.52 24.18
CA SER A 151 -6.74 -17.31 25.63
C SER A 151 -6.86 -15.82 25.96
N GLU A 152 -5.98 -14.97 25.40
CA GLU A 152 -5.97 -13.53 25.65
C GLU A 152 -7.24 -12.85 25.10
N LEU A 153 -7.79 -13.36 23.97
CA LEU A 153 -9.02 -12.88 23.36
C LEU A 153 -10.29 -13.59 23.84
N SER A 154 -10.15 -14.52 24.80
CA SER A 154 -11.28 -15.32 25.32
C SER A 154 -12.04 -16.10 24.25
N GLU A 155 -11.33 -16.60 23.23
CA GLU A 155 -11.87 -17.38 22.11
C GLU A 155 -11.57 -18.88 22.24
N PRO A 156 -12.42 -19.78 21.72
CA PRO A 156 -12.07 -21.18 21.63
C PRO A 156 -10.87 -21.39 20.69
N VAL A 157 -9.85 -22.11 21.13
CA VAL A 157 -8.61 -22.36 20.36
C VAL A 157 -8.92 -22.95 18.97
N ALA A 158 -9.90 -23.85 18.87
CA ALA A 158 -10.26 -24.50 17.61
C ALA A 158 -10.84 -23.52 16.57
N ASP A 159 -11.50 -22.47 17.03
CA ASP A 159 -12.17 -21.47 16.18
C ASP A 159 -11.33 -20.20 15.95
N HIS A 160 -10.23 -20.07 16.69
CA HIS A 160 -9.38 -18.91 16.63
C HIS A 160 -8.79 -18.72 15.21
N ALA A 161 -9.21 -17.65 14.55
CA ALA A 161 -8.73 -17.29 13.23
C ALA A 161 -7.47 -16.43 13.34
N TRP A 162 -6.51 -16.63 12.43
CA TRP A 162 -5.23 -15.95 12.49
C TRP A 162 -4.63 -15.71 11.10
N VAL A 163 -3.67 -14.83 11.05
CA VAL A 163 -2.82 -14.60 9.88
C VAL A 163 -1.35 -14.66 10.28
N VAL A 164 -0.54 -15.28 9.42
CA VAL A 164 0.93 -15.18 9.49
C VAL A 164 1.42 -14.44 8.26
N LYS A 165 2.25 -13.44 8.46
CA LYS A 165 2.79 -12.56 7.42
C LYS A 165 4.29 -12.77 7.29
N ALA A 166 4.80 -12.79 6.05
CA ALA A 166 6.24 -12.74 5.77
C ALA A 166 6.83 -11.37 6.15
N ASN A 167 8.15 -11.29 6.30
CA ASN A 167 8.83 -10.02 6.63
C ASN A 167 8.59 -8.93 5.57
N PHE A 168 8.61 -9.31 4.30
CA PHE A 168 8.25 -8.41 3.19
C PHE A 168 7.06 -8.96 2.43
N GLY A 169 6.00 -8.18 2.32
CA GLY A 169 4.77 -8.59 1.65
C GLY A 169 4.05 -7.43 0.99
N MET A 170 3.27 -7.71 -0.03
CA MET A 170 2.57 -6.73 -0.84
C MET A 170 1.08 -7.08 -0.95
N ALA A 171 0.22 -6.08 -0.69
CA ALA A 171 -1.20 -6.10 -1.03
C ALA A 171 -1.92 -7.42 -0.69
N ALA A 172 -1.84 -7.85 0.57
CA ALA A 172 -2.43 -9.10 1.07
C ALA A 172 -1.82 -10.39 0.45
N ARG A 173 -0.69 -10.30 -0.21
CA ARG A 173 0.12 -11.45 -0.65
C ARG A 173 1.19 -11.74 0.41
N GLU A 174 1.90 -12.84 0.23
CA GLU A 174 2.95 -13.28 1.18
C GLU A 174 2.44 -13.35 2.61
N ARG A 175 1.22 -13.89 2.75
CA ARG A 175 0.58 -14.19 4.03
C ARG A 175 -0.13 -15.53 3.99
N LEU A 176 -0.29 -16.12 5.15
CA LEU A 176 -1.00 -17.36 5.37
C LEU A 176 -2.17 -17.12 6.31
N LEU A 177 -3.38 -17.48 5.91
CA LEU A 177 -4.55 -17.45 6.79
C LEU A 177 -4.78 -18.85 7.35
N GLY A 178 -5.20 -18.93 8.61
CA GLY A 178 -5.51 -20.19 9.27
C GLY A 178 -6.56 -20.07 10.34
N ARG A 179 -6.95 -21.21 10.87
CA ARG A 179 -7.92 -21.36 11.96
C ARG A 179 -7.51 -22.50 12.85
N GLY A 180 -7.55 -22.26 14.17
CA GLY A 180 -7.15 -23.27 15.16
C GLY A 180 -5.66 -23.63 15.11
N PRO A 181 -5.23 -24.65 15.86
CA PRO A 181 -3.82 -24.98 16.06
C PRO A 181 -3.25 -25.94 15.00
N THR A 182 -3.99 -26.30 13.96
CA THR A 182 -3.55 -27.29 12.97
C THR A 182 -3.17 -26.63 11.65
N LEU A 183 -2.13 -27.16 11.00
CA LEU A 183 -1.68 -26.73 9.69
C LEU A 183 -1.97 -27.81 8.64
N THR A 184 -2.43 -27.36 7.48
CA THR A 184 -2.45 -28.22 6.28
C THR A 184 -1.03 -28.35 5.69
N PRO A 185 -0.71 -29.43 4.94
CA PRO A 185 0.59 -29.58 4.32
C PRO A 185 1.05 -28.36 3.48
N PRO A 186 0.21 -27.73 2.65
CA PRO A 186 0.61 -26.51 1.93
C PRO A 186 0.94 -25.33 2.84
N GLN A 187 0.24 -25.19 3.97
CA GLN A 187 0.53 -24.14 4.96
C GLN A 187 1.88 -24.40 5.66
N GLN A 188 2.15 -25.65 6.01
CA GLN A 188 3.44 -26.05 6.60
C GLN A 188 4.61 -25.80 5.65
N ASP A 189 4.45 -26.13 4.37
CA ASP A 189 5.45 -25.88 3.32
C ASP A 189 5.69 -24.37 3.13
N TRP A 190 4.63 -23.55 3.16
CA TRP A 190 4.78 -22.11 3.06
C TRP A 190 5.55 -21.53 4.25
N LEU A 191 5.18 -21.90 5.47
CA LEU A 191 5.87 -21.48 6.70
C LEU A 191 7.34 -21.88 6.68
N SER A 192 7.65 -23.14 6.36
CA SER A 192 9.03 -23.63 6.29
C SER A 192 9.88 -22.80 5.33
N ARG A 193 9.35 -22.52 4.13
CA ARG A 193 10.06 -21.69 3.14
C ARG A 193 10.25 -20.26 3.62
N ARG A 194 9.25 -19.65 4.28
CA ARG A 194 9.37 -18.28 4.78
C ARG A 194 10.35 -18.17 5.92
N LEU A 195 10.28 -19.08 6.90
CA LEU A 195 11.23 -19.12 8.00
C LEU A 195 12.68 -19.32 7.52
N ALA A 196 12.88 -20.18 6.52
CA ALA A 196 14.20 -20.38 5.92
C ALA A 196 14.71 -19.14 5.16
N ALA A 197 13.82 -18.38 4.53
CA ALA A 197 14.18 -17.20 3.73
C ALA A 197 14.35 -15.94 4.59
N ASP A 198 13.45 -15.70 5.54
CA ASP A 198 13.30 -14.45 6.27
C ASP A 198 13.81 -14.54 7.72
N GLY A 199 14.08 -15.75 8.25
CA GLY A 199 14.47 -16.00 9.63
C GLY A 199 13.31 -15.93 10.62
N ALA A 200 12.27 -15.17 10.33
CA ALA A 200 11.08 -15.04 11.16
C ALA A 200 9.84 -14.73 10.31
N VAL A 201 8.67 -15.03 10.87
CA VAL A 201 7.36 -14.62 10.36
C VAL A 201 6.54 -14.00 11.49
N PHE A 202 5.48 -13.26 11.16
CA PHE A 202 4.71 -12.45 12.11
C PHE A 202 3.28 -12.95 12.18
N PHE A 203 2.92 -13.46 13.35
CA PHE A 203 1.59 -13.97 13.69
C PHE A 203 0.73 -12.83 14.24
N GLU A 204 -0.53 -12.76 13.79
CA GLU A 204 -1.56 -11.87 14.32
C GLU A 204 -2.91 -12.64 14.40
N PRO A 205 -3.74 -12.40 15.44
CA PRO A 205 -5.15 -12.83 15.38
C PRO A 205 -5.86 -12.15 14.22
N TRP A 206 -6.80 -12.85 13.60
CA TRP A 206 -7.62 -12.30 12.52
C TRP A 206 -8.81 -11.57 13.11
N LEU A 207 -8.70 -10.24 13.24
CA LEU A 207 -9.69 -9.40 13.88
C LEU A 207 -10.87 -9.07 12.97
N GLN A 208 -12.04 -8.85 13.57
CA GLN A 208 -13.21 -8.28 12.90
C GLN A 208 -13.02 -6.77 12.76
N ARG A 209 -12.52 -6.33 11.60
CA ARG A 209 -12.28 -4.91 11.32
C ARG A 209 -13.58 -4.22 10.94
N ARG A 210 -13.85 -3.06 11.55
CA ARG A 210 -14.97 -2.17 11.22
C ARG A 210 -14.58 -1.09 10.23
N ALA A 211 -13.37 -0.56 10.37
CA ALA A 211 -12.84 0.49 9.52
C ALA A 211 -11.32 0.36 9.40
N GLU A 212 -10.79 0.75 8.26
CA GLU A 212 -9.35 0.81 7.99
C GLU A 212 -9.04 2.17 7.34
N VAL A 213 -7.89 2.73 7.67
CA VAL A 213 -7.38 3.96 7.06
C VAL A 213 -5.91 3.83 6.72
N GLY A 214 -5.49 4.51 5.67
CA GLY A 214 -4.08 4.81 5.40
C GLY A 214 -3.76 6.24 5.85
N ILE A 215 -2.82 6.42 6.77
CA ILE A 215 -2.34 7.72 7.23
C ILE A 215 -1.11 8.07 6.42
N GLN A 216 -1.18 9.15 5.65
CA GLN A 216 -0.20 9.50 4.63
C GLN A 216 0.69 10.64 5.10
N TRP A 217 2.00 10.43 5.00
CA TRP A 217 3.03 11.40 5.38
C TRP A 217 3.99 11.70 4.24
N THR A 218 4.64 12.84 4.31
CA THR A 218 5.84 13.16 3.55
C THR A 218 6.94 13.53 4.54
N LEU A 219 8.06 12.80 4.48
CA LEU A 219 9.21 13.02 5.33
C LEU A 219 10.26 13.82 4.54
N PRO A 220 10.66 15.00 4.99
CA PRO A 220 11.84 15.67 4.44
C PRO A 220 13.13 14.96 4.89
N PRO A 221 14.28 15.17 4.23
CA PRO A 221 15.56 14.71 4.73
C PRO A 221 15.81 15.18 6.16
N LEU A 222 16.50 14.36 6.97
CA LEU A 222 16.81 14.69 8.35
C LEU A 222 17.49 16.07 8.45
N GLY A 223 16.99 16.92 9.35
CA GLY A 223 17.47 18.30 9.51
C GLY A 223 16.89 19.33 8.53
N GLN A 224 16.02 18.93 7.59
CA GLN A 224 15.38 19.83 6.62
C GLN A 224 13.88 20.07 6.92
N GLY A 225 13.39 19.63 8.07
CA GLY A 225 12.01 19.85 8.54
C GLY A 225 11.43 18.64 9.22
N GLU A 226 10.23 18.81 9.75
CA GLU A 226 9.45 17.75 10.41
C GLU A 226 8.63 16.95 9.42
N PRO A 227 8.30 15.67 9.71
CA PRO A 227 7.32 14.89 8.96
C PRO A 227 6.01 15.65 8.80
N LYS A 228 5.50 15.71 7.58
CA LYS A 228 4.25 16.40 7.24
C LYS A 228 3.13 15.40 7.01
N LEU A 229 2.04 15.52 7.78
CA LEU A 229 0.80 14.78 7.53
C LEU A 229 0.15 15.30 6.25
N GLU A 230 -0.11 14.42 5.30
CA GLU A 230 -0.78 14.72 4.04
C GLU A 230 -2.28 14.45 4.11
N GLY A 231 -2.68 13.52 4.97
CA GLY A 231 -4.07 13.22 5.26
C GLY A 231 -4.32 11.78 5.69
N VAL A 232 -5.56 11.54 6.09
CA VAL A 232 -6.10 10.23 6.47
C VAL A 232 -7.06 9.79 5.37
N THR A 233 -6.88 8.58 4.85
CA THR A 233 -7.62 8.04 3.71
C THR A 233 -8.37 6.79 4.14
N PRO A 234 -9.71 6.79 4.19
CA PRO A 234 -10.48 5.56 4.39
C PRO A 234 -10.14 4.53 3.31
N LEU A 235 -9.88 3.29 3.74
CA LEU A 235 -9.58 2.16 2.88
C LEU A 235 -10.83 1.29 2.73
N LEU A 236 -11.16 0.95 1.49
CA LEU A 236 -12.22 -0.01 1.17
C LEU A 236 -11.55 -1.36 0.98
N CYS A 237 -11.79 -2.29 1.90
CA CYS A 237 -11.24 -3.64 1.85
C CYS A 237 -12.34 -4.68 1.78
N ASP A 238 -12.07 -5.82 1.15
CA ASP A 238 -12.97 -6.98 1.20
C ASP A 238 -12.82 -7.75 2.52
N SER A 239 -13.65 -8.75 2.72
CA SER A 239 -13.67 -9.59 3.93
C SER A 239 -12.35 -10.33 4.19
N GLN A 240 -11.52 -10.49 3.16
CA GLN A 240 -10.18 -11.07 3.28
C GLN A 240 -9.09 -10.02 3.42
N GLY A 241 -9.42 -8.71 3.54
CA GLY A 241 -8.48 -7.62 3.65
C GLY A 241 -7.78 -7.28 2.33
N GLY A 242 -8.36 -7.66 1.20
CA GLY A 242 -7.92 -7.24 -0.12
C GLY A 242 -8.38 -5.81 -0.40
N TYR A 243 -7.46 -4.92 -0.77
CA TYR A 243 -7.74 -3.54 -1.12
C TYR A 243 -8.68 -3.43 -2.33
N ARG A 244 -9.74 -2.64 -2.21
CA ARG A 244 -10.77 -2.41 -3.24
C ARG A 244 -10.96 -0.95 -3.62
N GLY A 245 -10.33 -0.04 -2.87
CA GLY A 245 -10.43 1.38 -3.15
C GLY A 245 -10.16 2.26 -1.92
N SER A 246 -10.33 3.56 -2.12
CA SER A 246 -10.20 4.56 -1.06
C SER A 246 -11.15 5.71 -1.28
N GLU A 247 -11.50 6.39 -0.20
CA GLU A 247 -12.24 7.64 -0.27
C GLU A 247 -11.28 8.84 -0.16
N CYS A 248 -11.63 9.95 -0.77
CA CYS A 248 -10.96 11.23 -0.61
C CYS A 248 -11.98 12.37 -0.52
N SER A 249 -11.63 13.40 0.24
CA SER A 249 -12.42 14.63 0.39
C SER A 249 -11.50 15.84 0.50
N LEU A 250 -12.05 17.03 0.28
CA LEU A 250 -11.34 18.28 0.55
C LEU A 250 -11.18 18.57 2.04
N ASP A 251 -12.03 17.97 2.88
CA ASP A 251 -11.92 18.07 4.32
C ASP A 251 -10.65 17.35 4.77
N ALA A 252 -9.70 18.12 5.29
CA ALA A 252 -8.44 17.63 5.84
C ALA A 252 -8.50 17.39 7.35
N SER A 253 -9.68 17.53 7.98
CA SER A 253 -9.84 17.24 9.40
C SER A 253 -9.55 15.76 9.68
N ILE A 254 -8.88 15.52 10.81
CA ILE A 254 -8.64 14.17 11.29
C ILE A 254 -9.89 13.75 12.10
N PRO A 255 -10.63 12.72 11.67
CA PRO A 255 -11.74 12.23 12.45
C PRO A 255 -11.29 11.83 13.86
N HIS A 256 -12.09 12.10 14.88
CA HIS A 256 -11.74 11.89 16.28
C HIS A 256 -11.21 10.48 16.56
N ASP A 257 -11.82 9.47 15.99
CA ASP A 257 -11.46 8.07 16.17
C ASP A 257 -10.03 7.72 15.71
N TRP A 258 -9.44 8.56 14.85
CA TRP A 258 -8.10 8.34 14.29
C TRP A 258 -7.01 9.23 14.90
N GLN A 259 -7.34 10.15 15.80
CA GLN A 259 -6.37 11.07 16.40
C GLN A 259 -5.21 10.32 17.07
N ARG A 260 -5.54 9.30 17.89
CA ARG A 260 -4.53 8.47 18.53
C ARG A 260 -3.64 7.73 17.52
N ALA A 261 -4.20 7.25 16.42
CA ALA A 261 -3.43 6.60 15.37
C ALA A 261 -2.47 7.59 14.69
N VAL A 262 -2.92 8.82 14.41
CA VAL A 262 -2.06 9.86 13.83
C VAL A 262 -0.90 10.21 14.75
N GLU A 263 -1.12 10.34 16.07
CA GLU A 263 -0.07 10.61 17.06
C GLU A 263 1.01 9.49 17.10
N VAL A 264 0.59 8.23 17.05
CA VAL A 264 1.51 7.09 16.99
C VAL A 264 2.27 7.08 15.67
N CYS A 265 1.58 7.29 14.55
CA CYS A 265 2.20 7.36 13.23
C CYS A 265 3.21 8.51 13.09
N GLU A 266 2.98 9.65 13.75
CA GLU A 266 3.95 10.75 13.78
C GLU A 266 5.26 10.34 14.48
N GLN A 267 5.16 9.60 15.59
CA GLN A 267 6.35 9.08 16.29
C GLN A 267 7.13 8.12 15.39
N VAL A 268 6.44 7.20 14.73
CA VAL A 268 7.04 6.27 13.76
C VAL A 268 7.70 7.03 12.60
N ALA A 269 7.04 8.06 12.06
CA ALA A 269 7.58 8.88 10.98
C ALA A 269 8.89 9.59 11.40
N LYS A 270 8.94 10.17 12.60
CA LYS A 270 10.15 10.81 13.17
C LYS A 270 11.29 9.80 13.38
N ARG A 271 10.99 8.62 13.89
CA ARG A 271 11.98 7.55 14.05
C ARG A 271 12.54 7.10 12.69
N LEU A 272 11.66 6.89 11.71
CA LEU A 272 12.07 6.49 10.36
C LEU A 272 12.94 7.57 9.69
N GLN A 273 12.59 8.85 9.87
CA GLN A 273 13.41 9.99 9.39
C GLN A 273 14.80 9.97 10.03
N THR A 274 14.90 9.68 11.33
CA THR A 274 16.18 9.55 12.05
C THR A 274 17.04 8.42 11.49
N LEU A 275 16.43 7.35 10.97
CA LEU A 275 17.12 6.26 10.27
C LEU A 275 17.58 6.64 8.85
N GLY A 276 17.34 7.88 8.41
CA GLY A 276 17.75 8.41 7.11
C GLY A 276 16.76 8.16 5.99
N TYR A 277 15.52 7.74 6.30
CA TYR A 277 14.44 7.70 5.32
C TYR A 277 13.86 9.10 5.10
N PHE A 278 13.58 9.43 3.84
CA PHE A 278 12.78 10.58 3.44
C PHE A 278 11.96 10.25 2.19
N GLY A 279 10.89 10.98 1.97
CA GLY A 279 9.94 10.73 0.90
C GLY A 279 8.55 10.35 1.43
N PRO A 280 7.70 9.72 0.60
CA PRO A 280 6.35 9.34 0.98
C PRO A 280 6.38 8.16 1.97
N LEU A 281 5.50 8.23 2.95
CA LEU A 281 5.28 7.18 3.93
C LEU A 281 3.77 7.00 4.10
N GLY A 282 3.29 5.77 4.02
CA GLY A 282 1.92 5.40 4.40
C GLY A 282 1.93 4.42 5.57
N ILE A 283 1.08 4.68 6.55
CA ILE A 283 0.91 3.78 7.70
C ILE A 283 -0.56 3.42 7.78
N ASP A 284 -0.85 2.11 7.81
CA ASP A 284 -2.20 1.62 7.89
C ASP A 284 -2.62 1.48 9.37
N ALA A 285 -3.87 1.88 9.68
CA ALA A 285 -4.48 1.74 10.99
C ALA A 285 -5.89 1.14 10.84
N ALA A 286 -6.37 0.49 11.89
CA ALA A 286 -7.68 -0.17 11.89
C ALA A 286 -8.46 0.08 13.18
N ILE A 287 -9.78 0.09 13.07
CA ILE A 287 -10.71 -0.09 14.18
C ILE A 287 -11.27 -1.50 14.07
N TYR A 288 -11.20 -2.26 15.15
CA TYR A 288 -11.72 -3.61 15.23
C TYR A 288 -12.61 -3.79 16.45
N GLU A 289 -13.46 -4.81 16.43
CA GLU A 289 -14.29 -5.20 17.58
C GLU A 289 -13.72 -6.46 18.23
N ASP A 290 -13.73 -6.47 19.53
CA ASP A 290 -13.48 -7.68 20.33
C ASP A 290 -14.76 -8.57 20.41
N ALA A 291 -14.64 -9.72 21.05
CA ALA A 291 -15.74 -10.66 21.22
C ALA A 291 -16.94 -10.08 22.03
N ALA A 292 -16.71 -9.05 22.83
CA ALA A 292 -17.76 -8.33 23.58
C ALA A 292 -18.41 -7.21 22.77
N GLY A 293 -17.95 -6.97 21.53
CA GLY A 293 -18.46 -5.88 20.68
C GLY A 293 -17.85 -4.53 21.00
N THR A 294 -16.79 -4.47 21.81
CA THR A 294 -16.09 -3.23 22.14
C THR A 294 -15.15 -2.85 20.99
N ALA A 295 -15.23 -1.60 20.57
CA ALA A 295 -14.35 -1.08 19.52
C ALA A 295 -12.98 -0.70 20.09
N HIS A 296 -11.94 -1.12 19.39
CA HIS A 296 -10.54 -0.83 19.71
C HIS A 296 -9.84 -0.24 18.50
N VAL A 297 -8.91 0.70 18.73
CA VAL A 297 -8.05 1.24 17.68
C VAL A 297 -6.73 0.48 17.67
N ARG A 298 -6.36 -0.08 16.53
CA ARG A 298 -5.00 -0.52 16.20
C ARG A 298 -4.30 0.62 15.44
N PRO A 299 -3.49 1.43 16.07
CA PRO A 299 -2.94 2.66 15.46
C PRO A 299 -1.81 2.38 14.46
N LEU A 300 -1.18 1.20 14.54
CA LEU A 300 -0.07 0.78 13.69
C LEU A 300 -0.32 -0.65 13.22
N GLN A 301 -0.78 -0.81 11.98
CA GLN A 301 -1.07 -2.13 11.40
C GLN A 301 -0.02 -2.56 10.38
N ASP A 302 0.46 -1.63 9.55
CA ASP A 302 1.48 -1.87 8.53
C ASP A 302 2.20 -0.56 8.19
N ILE A 303 3.52 -0.59 8.04
CA ILE A 303 4.34 0.56 7.67
C ILE A 303 4.80 0.38 6.23
N ASN A 304 4.62 1.42 5.42
CA ASN A 304 4.91 1.41 4.01
C ASN A 304 5.80 2.63 3.67
N ALA A 305 7.12 2.48 3.76
CA ALA A 305 8.11 3.52 3.44
C ALA A 305 8.22 3.68 1.90
N ARG A 306 7.14 4.10 1.29
CA ARG A 306 6.90 4.28 -0.14
C ARG A 306 5.58 4.99 -0.39
N PHE A 307 5.26 5.24 -1.66
CA PHE A 307 3.88 5.58 -2.02
C PHE A 307 2.91 4.45 -1.68
N THR A 308 1.65 4.80 -1.44
CA THR A 308 0.56 3.85 -1.19
C THR A 308 -0.65 4.20 -2.04
N MET A 309 -1.59 3.26 -2.15
CA MET A 309 -2.85 3.51 -2.85
C MET A 309 -3.64 4.64 -2.20
N GLY A 310 -3.59 4.76 -0.86
CA GLY A 310 -4.16 5.88 -0.12
C GLY A 310 -3.57 7.23 -0.51
N ARG A 311 -2.23 7.31 -0.74
CA ARG A 311 -1.58 8.53 -1.21
C ARG A 311 -2.07 8.95 -2.60
N LEU A 312 -2.21 7.98 -3.51
CA LEU A 312 -2.75 8.24 -4.84
C LEU A 312 -4.22 8.67 -4.78
N ALA A 313 -5.02 8.07 -3.89
CA ALA A 313 -6.40 8.50 -3.67
C ALA A 313 -6.48 9.95 -3.19
N LEU A 314 -5.65 10.35 -2.22
CA LEU A 314 -5.54 11.74 -1.79
C LEU A 314 -5.15 12.69 -2.92
N GLY A 315 -4.39 12.21 -3.89
CA GLY A 315 -4.01 12.96 -5.07
C GLY A 315 -5.21 13.41 -5.91
N PHE A 316 -6.33 12.71 -5.89
CA PHE A 316 -7.53 13.11 -6.63
C PHE A 316 -8.33 14.24 -5.96
N ARG A 317 -7.96 14.72 -4.77
CA ARG A 317 -8.66 15.80 -4.07
C ARG A 317 -8.82 17.08 -4.89
N TRP A 318 -7.85 17.41 -5.73
CA TRP A 318 -7.91 18.61 -6.56
C TRP A 318 -9.02 18.57 -7.62
N MET A 319 -9.59 17.39 -7.91
CA MET A 319 -10.75 17.26 -8.82
C MET A 319 -12.09 17.54 -8.13
N LEU A 320 -12.11 17.63 -6.80
CA LEU A 320 -13.32 17.77 -6.01
C LEU A 320 -13.68 19.24 -5.84
N ARG A 321 -14.97 19.53 -5.80
CA ARG A 321 -15.54 20.80 -5.40
C ARG A 321 -15.94 20.74 -3.91
N SER A 322 -16.24 21.90 -3.33
CA SER A 322 -16.74 21.96 -1.96
C SER A 322 -17.99 21.09 -1.79
N GLY A 323 -17.97 20.22 -0.80
CA GLY A 323 -19.06 19.27 -0.51
C GLY A 323 -18.99 17.95 -1.30
N GLU A 324 -18.17 17.86 -2.35
CA GLU A 324 -17.99 16.60 -3.08
C GLU A 324 -17.04 15.64 -2.35
N ARG A 325 -17.29 14.34 -2.55
CA ARG A 325 -16.43 13.25 -2.11
C ARG A 325 -16.03 12.41 -3.31
N GLY A 326 -14.76 12.00 -3.36
CA GLY A 326 -14.24 11.06 -4.35
C GLY A 326 -14.19 9.65 -3.76
N VAL A 327 -14.62 8.65 -4.54
CA VAL A 327 -14.43 7.23 -4.25
C VAL A 327 -13.64 6.64 -5.39
N TRP A 328 -12.37 6.35 -5.14
CA TRP A 328 -11.53 5.67 -6.12
C TRP A 328 -11.61 4.17 -5.89
N ARG A 329 -12.25 3.47 -6.83
CA ARG A 329 -12.48 2.02 -6.81
C ARG A 329 -11.42 1.31 -7.61
N HIS A 330 -10.99 0.15 -7.11
CA HIS A 330 -10.02 -0.74 -7.77
C HIS A 330 -10.48 -2.20 -7.64
N GLY A 331 -10.36 -2.97 -8.72
CA GLY A 331 -10.79 -4.36 -8.72
C GLY A 331 -10.69 -5.03 -10.08
N ARG A 332 -11.27 -6.22 -10.21
CA ARG A 332 -11.38 -6.87 -11.51
C ARG A 332 -12.23 -6.03 -12.44
N SER A 333 -11.81 -5.86 -13.70
CA SER A 333 -12.51 -5.02 -14.67
C SER A 333 -13.98 -5.40 -14.82
N ALA A 334 -14.32 -6.70 -14.76
CA ALA A 334 -15.69 -7.19 -14.84
C ALA A 334 -16.55 -6.86 -13.59
N GLU A 335 -15.92 -6.56 -12.44
CA GLU A 335 -16.58 -6.23 -11.18
C GLU A 335 -16.75 -4.71 -11.00
N LEU A 336 -16.03 -3.91 -11.77
CA LEU A 336 -16.08 -2.45 -11.75
C LEU A 336 -17.23 -1.93 -12.62
N THR A 337 -18.46 -2.34 -12.29
CA THR A 337 -19.64 -1.78 -12.95
C THR A 337 -19.78 -0.30 -12.65
N PRO A 338 -20.27 0.54 -13.60
CA PRO A 338 -20.65 1.91 -13.32
C PRO A 338 -21.60 1.99 -12.15
N LEU A 339 -21.43 2.99 -11.28
CA LEU A 339 -22.40 3.27 -10.24
C LEU A 339 -23.71 3.75 -10.92
N ALA A 340 -24.86 3.44 -10.32
CA ALA A 340 -26.12 3.97 -10.82
C ALA A 340 -26.05 5.50 -10.84
N ALA A 341 -26.67 6.12 -11.84
CA ALA A 341 -26.64 7.59 -12.04
C ALA A 341 -27.12 8.41 -10.82
N VAL A 342 -27.79 7.76 -9.87
CA VAL A 342 -28.24 8.35 -8.60
C VAL A 342 -27.08 8.45 -7.55
N GLU A 343 -26.00 7.67 -7.74
CA GLU A 343 -24.92 7.56 -6.75
C GLU A 343 -23.65 8.34 -7.13
N ALA A 344 -23.48 8.72 -8.40
CA ALA A 344 -22.30 9.46 -8.84
C ALA A 344 -22.71 10.66 -9.71
N VAL A 345 -22.17 11.84 -9.39
CA VAL A 345 -22.31 13.05 -10.20
C VAL A 345 -21.37 13.00 -11.42
N ARG A 346 -20.16 12.46 -11.22
CA ARG A 346 -19.15 12.25 -12.27
C ARG A 346 -18.45 10.92 -12.07
N GLU A 347 -18.22 10.20 -13.14
CA GLU A 347 -17.44 8.97 -13.15
C GLU A 347 -16.36 9.04 -14.22
N ILE A 348 -15.12 8.71 -13.85
CA ILE A 348 -13.96 8.69 -14.72
C ILE A 348 -13.37 7.28 -14.71
N ASP A 349 -13.40 6.64 -15.87
CA ASP A 349 -12.74 5.35 -16.06
C ASP A 349 -11.23 5.54 -16.24
N LEU A 350 -10.46 5.04 -15.31
CA LEU A 350 -8.99 5.07 -15.33
C LEU A 350 -8.42 3.76 -15.89
N THR A 351 -9.27 2.91 -16.47
CA THR A 351 -8.89 1.61 -17.02
C THR A 351 -8.63 1.73 -18.52
N PRO A 352 -7.38 1.54 -19.00
CA PRO A 352 -7.13 1.50 -20.43
C PRO A 352 -7.90 0.37 -21.11
N PRO A 353 -8.46 0.55 -22.30
CA PRO A 353 -9.15 -0.53 -23.02
C PRO A 353 -8.20 -1.68 -23.38
N LEU A 354 -6.95 -1.35 -23.70
CA LEU A 354 -5.88 -2.31 -23.98
C LEU A 354 -4.58 -1.88 -23.29
N ILE A 355 -3.84 -2.86 -22.80
CA ILE A 355 -2.47 -2.72 -22.29
C ILE A 355 -1.63 -3.79 -22.99
N GLY A 356 -0.59 -3.41 -23.72
CA GLY A 356 0.21 -4.36 -24.48
C GLY A 356 -0.60 -5.16 -25.52
N GLY A 357 -1.68 -4.57 -26.05
CA GLY A 357 -2.57 -5.21 -27.03
C GLY A 357 -3.63 -6.15 -26.44
N SER A 358 -3.73 -6.29 -25.11
CA SER A 358 -4.71 -7.17 -24.44
C SER A 358 -5.56 -6.40 -23.43
N PRO A 359 -6.85 -6.76 -23.24
CA PRO A 359 -7.70 -6.14 -22.22
C PRO A 359 -7.12 -6.34 -20.81
N PRO A 360 -7.23 -5.33 -19.92
CA PRO A 360 -6.78 -5.45 -18.53
C PRO A 360 -7.70 -6.38 -17.73
N THR A 361 -7.10 -7.17 -16.83
CA THR A 361 -7.82 -8.00 -15.86
C THR A 361 -8.37 -7.15 -14.71
N HIS A 362 -7.60 -6.14 -14.29
CA HIS A 362 -7.97 -5.21 -13.24
C HIS A 362 -7.99 -3.78 -13.79
N GLY A 363 -8.84 -2.98 -13.19
CA GLY A 363 -8.97 -1.59 -13.53
C GLY A 363 -9.26 -0.73 -12.32
N SER A 364 -9.53 0.56 -12.57
CA SER A 364 -9.94 1.49 -11.54
C SER A 364 -10.87 2.56 -12.08
N ARG A 365 -11.72 3.10 -11.21
CA ARG A 365 -12.66 4.18 -11.50
C ARG A 365 -12.66 5.20 -10.39
N LEU A 366 -12.67 6.47 -10.74
CA LEU A 366 -12.92 7.57 -9.83
C LEU A 366 -14.38 7.99 -9.96
N CYS A 367 -15.14 7.84 -8.88
CA CYS A 367 -16.53 8.25 -8.76
C CYS A 367 -16.59 9.48 -7.85
N ILE A 368 -17.17 10.60 -8.32
CA ILE A 368 -17.32 11.83 -7.55
C ILE A 368 -18.81 12.03 -7.29
N ARG A 369 -19.17 12.24 -6.04
CA ARG A 369 -20.55 12.40 -5.57
C ARG A 369 -20.66 13.47 -4.48
#